data_24d80ddf162fb3445309dc9e5d3cc413
#
_entry.id   24d80ddf162fb3445309dc9e5d3cc413
#
_cell.length_a   1.000
_cell.length_b   1.000
_cell.length_c   1.000
_cell.angle_alpha   90.00
_cell.angle_beta   90.00
_cell.angle_gamma   90.00
#
_symmetry.space_group_name_H-M   'P 1'
#
loop_
_entity.id
_entity.type
_entity.pdbx_description
1 polymer ?
#
loop_
_entity_poly.entity_id
_entity_poly.type
_entity_poly.pdbx_seq_one_letter_code
_entity_poly.pdbx_strand_id
1 'polypeptide(L)'
;MEQGVNSQEGVSIMFRTEAYPLLDKNLVMERLRGVLDPEIGLSIVDLNMVRDIVVADGTVTVKIALTVAHCPLAKTLQTDVENAVRKLEGIKLVKVDTTSMTRKELDELKSKLQAKSTSSIPKTGPTVGSGIERLGKRGVRSIIAIISGKGGVGKSFVTSVLASELRRRGYEVGVLDADLTGPSIAKVLGASGKPYKGANGSIVPVKTRTGIKVMSINLVLDDPSMPVIWRGPIVNSVIRQLYWDVDWGDLHYLLVDLPPGTSDAPLTVFQSLPLDGVIVVSSPQDLASMIVSKAVNMAKKMDAPILGLVENMSYLKCPSCGERVNLFGESKGEKLASSLGLPFLGAIPLDPNIALLSDEGKIEDYSTPIIASIADELRTRAAKQVEQLTQGLPIAWSIEPAQ
;
A
#
# COMPACT_ATOMS: atom_id res chain seq x y z
N MET A 1 -99.62 4.09 -23.16
CA MET A 1 -99.52 3.11 -22.10
C MET A 1 -98.17 2.59 -22.07
N GLU A 2 -97.50 3.08 -21.06
CA GLU A 2 -96.75 2.39 -20.05
C GLU A 2 -95.33 1.99 -20.44
N GLN A 3 -94.50 2.60 -19.80
CA GLN A 3 -93.61 2.36 -18.67
C GLN A 3 -92.30 1.67 -19.16
N GLY A 4 -91.22 2.15 -19.13
CA GLY A 4 -90.42 2.91 -18.19
C GLY A 4 -89.74 1.97 -17.19
N VAL A 5 -88.57 1.52 -17.33
CA VAL A 5 -87.69 1.23 -16.21
C VAL A 5 -86.23 1.47 -16.64
N ASN A 6 -85.70 2.44 -15.94
CA ASN A 6 -84.32 2.86 -15.97
C ASN A 6 -83.57 2.01 -14.95
N SER A 7 -82.48 1.33 -15.32
CA SER A 7 -81.53 0.78 -14.39
C SER A 7 -80.13 1.30 -14.68
N GLN A 8 -79.76 2.30 -13.89
CA GLN A 8 -78.39 2.79 -13.80
C GLN A 8 -77.55 1.74 -13.08
N GLU A 9 -76.65 1.11 -13.80
CA GLU A 9 -75.52 0.38 -13.19
C GLU A 9 -74.43 1.37 -12.77
N GLY A 10 -74.29 1.52 -11.43
CA GLY A 10 -73.22 2.29 -10.81
C GLY A 10 -71.89 1.57 -10.93
N VAL A 11 -70.96 2.15 -11.67
CA VAL A 11 -69.57 1.72 -11.67
C VAL A 11 -68.90 2.14 -10.34
N SER A 12 -68.72 1.16 -9.45
CA SER A 12 -67.98 1.31 -8.21
C SER A 12 -66.47 1.36 -8.52
N ILE A 13 -65.86 2.56 -8.51
CA ILE A 13 -64.43 2.74 -8.61
C ILE A 13 -63.82 2.34 -7.25
N MET A 14 -63.30 1.15 -7.17
CA MET A 14 -62.45 0.71 -6.05
C MET A 14 -61.10 1.47 -6.17
N PHE A 15 -60.95 2.49 -5.34
CA PHE A 15 -59.61 3.03 -5.04
C PHE A 15 -58.86 1.99 -4.26
N ARG A 16 -57.90 1.29 -4.92
CA ARG A 16 -56.83 0.59 -4.23
C ARG A 16 -55.94 1.62 -3.58
N THR A 17 -56.10 1.85 -2.29
CA THR A 17 -55.09 2.48 -1.45
C THR A 17 -53.94 1.48 -1.30
N GLU A 18 -52.96 1.54 -2.19
CA GLU A 18 -51.66 0.94 -1.92
C GLU A 18 -51.10 1.69 -0.71
N ALA A 19 -51.01 0.99 0.42
CA ALA A 19 -50.37 1.48 1.61
C ALA A 19 -48.87 1.59 1.28
N TYR A 20 -48.41 2.79 0.95
CA TYR A 20 -46.98 3.09 0.89
C TYR A 20 -46.37 2.78 2.25
N PRO A 21 -45.20 2.09 2.31
CA PRO A 21 -44.54 1.81 3.57
C PRO A 21 -44.31 3.16 4.28
N LEU A 22 -44.84 3.29 5.48
CA LEU A 22 -44.67 4.46 6.32
C LEU A 22 -43.16 4.72 6.45
N LEU A 23 -42.73 5.92 6.07
CA LEU A 23 -41.35 6.35 6.23
C LEU A 23 -41.00 6.30 7.72
N ASP A 24 -40.25 5.26 8.12
CA ASP A 24 -39.87 5.05 9.50
C ASP A 24 -38.32 5.05 9.67
N LYS A 25 -37.89 5.08 10.92
CA LYS A 25 -36.45 5.06 11.26
C LYS A 25 -35.75 3.83 10.72
N ASN A 26 -36.40 2.68 10.65
CA ASN A 26 -35.81 1.42 10.23
C ASN A 26 -35.49 1.42 8.74
N LEU A 27 -36.40 1.96 7.93
CA LEU A 27 -36.20 2.10 6.49
C LEU A 27 -35.03 3.04 6.16
N VAL A 28 -34.93 4.16 6.91
CA VAL A 28 -33.80 5.09 6.77
C VAL A 28 -32.49 4.40 7.21
N MET A 29 -32.49 3.68 8.34
CA MET A 29 -31.34 2.96 8.83
C MET A 29 -30.84 1.90 7.83
N GLU A 30 -31.77 1.18 7.20
CA GLU A 30 -31.44 0.18 6.19
C GLU A 30 -30.78 0.80 4.95
N ARG A 31 -31.28 1.96 4.52
CA ARG A 31 -30.65 2.73 3.43
C ARG A 31 -29.25 3.21 3.78
N LEU A 32 -29.04 3.63 5.02
CA LEU A 32 -27.75 4.10 5.52
C LEU A 32 -26.71 2.98 5.62
N ARG A 33 -27.08 1.70 5.65
CA ARG A 33 -26.15 0.57 5.56
C ARG A 33 -25.37 0.56 4.25
N GLY A 34 -25.92 1.12 3.18
CA GLY A 34 -25.24 1.27 1.90
C GLY A 34 -24.24 2.45 1.82
N VAL A 35 -24.23 3.33 2.83
CA VAL A 35 -23.28 4.45 2.89
C VAL A 35 -22.03 3.98 3.60
N LEU A 36 -20.89 4.06 2.92
CA LEU A 36 -19.60 3.66 3.46
C LEU A 36 -18.85 4.88 3.98
N ASP A 37 -18.20 4.76 5.12
CA ASP A 37 -17.23 5.75 5.56
C ASP A 37 -16.04 5.74 4.57
N PRO A 38 -15.69 6.89 3.97
CA PRO A 38 -14.67 6.94 2.92
C PRO A 38 -13.24 6.67 3.45
N GLU A 39 -13.01 6.76 4.76
CA GLU A 39 -11.71 6.47 5.39
C GLU A 39 -11.58 4.98 5.77
N ILE A 40 -12.68 4.37 6.23
CA ILE A 40 -12.65 3.02 6.81
C ILE A 40 -13.17 1.98 5.79
N GLY A 41 -13.98 2.42 4.79
CA GLY A 41 -14.55 1.53 3.77
C GLY A 41 -15.65 0.60 4.29
N LEU A 42 -16.15 0.82 5.51
CA LEU A 42 -17.24 0.07 6.13
C LEU A 42 -18.49 0.92 6.25
N SER A 43 -19.66 0.27 6.35
CA SER A 43 -20.94 0.96 6.55
C SER A 43 -20.93 1.84 7.80
N ILE A 44 -21.40 3.09 7.69
CA ILE A 44 -21.54 4.02 8.81
C ILE A 44 -22.45 3.47 9.91
N VAL A 45 -23.36 2.57 9.57
CA VAL A 45 -24.23 1.87 10.52
C VAL A 45 -23.42 0.81 11.30
N ASP A 46 -22.61 0.01 10.61
CA ASP A 46 -21.76 -1.00 11.22
C ASP A 46 -20.66 -0.40 12.10
N LEU A 47 -20.17 0.79 11.72
CA LEU A 47 -19.21 1.59 12.48
C LEU A 47 -19.85 2.31 13.68
N ASN A 48 -21.18 2.14 13.87
CA ASN A 48 -21.93 2.82 14.93
C ASN A 48 -21.81 4.34 14.88
N MET A 49 -21.70 4.91 13.66
CA MET A 49 -21.61 6.36 13.45
C MET A 49 -22.97 7.04 13.47
N VAL A 50 -24.06 6.35 13.13
CA VAL A 50 -25.42 6.87 13.15
C VAL A 50 -25.92 6.92 14.59
N ARG A 51 -26.17 8.14 15.11
CA ARG A 51 -26.57 8.39 16.50
C ARG A 51 -28.08 8.46 16.67
N ASP A 52 -28.73 9.18 15.80
CA ASP A 52 -30.18 9.36 15.85
C ASP A 52 -30.73 9.62 14.44
N ILE A 53 -31.96 9.21 14.24
CA ILE A 53 -32.73 9.46 13.05
C ILE A 53 -34.08 9.98 13.50
N VAL A 54 -34.43 11.20 13.10
CA VAL A 54 -35.75 11.78 13.35
C VAL A 54 -36.47 11.93 12.04
N VAL A 55 -37.68 11.36 11.96
CA VAL A 55 -38.55 11.45 10.79
C VAL A 55 -39.84 12.21 11.21
N ALA A 56 -40.06 13.37 10.63
CA ALA A 56 -41.23 14.19 10.91
C ALA A 56 -41.68 14.96 9.64
N ASP A 57 -42.95 14.84 9.28
CA ASP A 57 -43.60 15.60 8.18
C ASP A 57 -42.85 15.58 6.83
N GLY A 58 -42.20 14.46 6.50
CA GLY A 58 -41.38 14.29 5.29
C GLY A 58 -39.98 14.90 5.42
N THR A 59 -39.59 15.38 6.59
CA THR A 59 -38.21 15.80 6.92
C THR A 59 -37.52 14.70 7.66
N VAL A 60 -36.33 14.30 7.18
CA VAL A 60 -35.46 13.32 7.84
C VAL A 60 -34.22 14.03 8.35
N THR A 61 -33.99 13.97 9.67
CA THR A 61 -32.76 14.47 10.29
C THR A 61 -31.91 13.28 10.74
N VAL A 62 -30.70 13.15 10.21
CA VAL A 62 -29.74 12.11 10.56
C VAL A 62 -28.59 12.73 11.33
N LYS A 63 -28.31 12.23 12.54
CA LYS A 63 -27.18 12.65 13.35
C LYS A 63 -26.04 11.64 13.27
N ILE A 64 -24.86 12.09 12.82
CA ILE A 64 -23.69 11.24 12.59
C ILE A 64 -22.56 11.67 13.52
N ALA A 65 -21.89 10.69 14.16
CA ALA A 65 -20.67 10.91 14.92
C ALA A 65 -19.44 10.58 14.08
N LEU A 66 -18.58 11.57 13.85
CA LEU A 66 -17.33 11.42 13.11
C LEU A 66 -16.21 10.91 14.05
N THR A 67 -15.29 10.15 13.50
CA THR A 67 -14.13 9.63 14.23
C THR A 67 -13.15 10.74 14.66
N VAL A 68 -13.13 11.87 13.95
CA VAL A 68 -12.31 13.06 14.29
C VAL A 68 -13.15 14.33 14.18
N ALA A 69 -12.91 15.28 15.09
CA ALA A 69 -13.69 16.52 15.21
C ALA A 69 -13.65 17.42 13.94
N HIS A 70 -12.56 17.36 13.17
CA HIS A 70 -12.36 18.12 11.95
C HIS A 70 -12.02 17.18 10.79
N CYS A 71 -12.95 16.26 10.47
CA CYS A 71 -12.77 15.36 9.34
C CYS A 71 -12.87 16.15 8.02
N PRO A 72 -11.83 16.16 7.18
CA PRO A 72 -11.89 16.87 5.89
C PRO A 72 -12.91 16.25 4.93
N LEU A 73 -13.29 14.99 5.13
CA LEU A 73 -14.31 14.28 4.35
C LEU A 73 -15.72 14.37 4.95
N ALA A 74 -15.93 15.16 6.01
CA ALA A 74 -17.23 15.32 6.65
C ALA A 74 -18.30 15.79 5.64
N LYS A 75 -17.98 16.73 4.74
CA LYS A 75 -18.89 17.21 3.71
C LYS A 75 -19.26 16.12 2.70
N THR A 76 -18.30 15.31 2.29
CA THR A 76 -18.52 14.18 1.38
C THR A 76 -19.46 13.18 2.02
N LEU A 77 -19.20 12.78 3.26
CA LEU A 77 -20.05 11.87 4.01
C LEU A 77 -21.47 12.43 4.22
N GLN A 78 -21.61 13.72 4.54
CA GLN A 78 -22.91 14.38 4.62
C GLN A 78 -23.68 14.28 3.29
N THR A 79 -23.00 14.56 2.17
CA THR A 79 -23.61 14.49 0.84
C THR A 79 -24.03 13.06 0.49
N ASP A 80 -23.22 12.07 0.81
CA ASP A 80 -23.52 10.66 0.56
C ASP A 80 -24.72 10.17 1.37
N VAL A 81 -24.82 10.58 2.63
CA VAL A 81 -25.98 10.32 3.49
C VAL A 81 -27.23 11.00 2.95
N GLU A 82 -27.15 12.29 2.59
CA GLU A 82 -28.27 13.01 1.98
C GLU A 82 -28.76 12.33 0.70
N ASN A 83 -27.85 11.94 -0.19
CA ASN A 83 -28.17 11.28 -1.44
C ASN A 83 -28.79 9.89 -1.23
N ALA A 84 -28.33 9.15 -0.23
CA ALA A 84 -28.88 7.83 0.09
C ALA A 84 -30.31 7.93 0.61
N VAL A 85 -30.56 8.91 1.51
CA VAL A 85 -31.87 9.11 2.14
C VAL A 85 -32.85 9.74 1.16
N ARG A 86 -32.46 10.68 0.31
CA ARG A 86 -33.32 11.31 -0.71
C ARG A 86 -33.94 10.34 -1.72
N LYS A 87 -33.35 9.16 -1.88
CA LYS A 87 -33.89 8.11 -2.77
C LYS A 87 -35.13 7.40 -2.20
N LEU A 88 -35.50 7.68 -0.95
CA LEU A 88 -36.72 7.15 -0.35
C LEU A 88 -37.93 8.01 -0.72
N GLU A 89 -39.04 7.38 -1.04
CA GLU A 89 -40.29 8.08 -1.39
C GLU A 89 -40.87 8.81 -0.17
N GLY A 90 -41.48 9.97 -0.42
CA GLY A 90 -42.13 10.77 0.62
C GLY A 90 -41.22 11.76 1.35
N ILE A 91 -39.94 11.86 0.98
CA ILE A 91 -38.97 12.79 1.60
C ILE A 91 -39.04 14.16 0.92
N LYS A 92 -39.24 15.20 1.72
CA LYS A 92 -39.22 16.61 1.29
C LYS A 92 -37.88 17.28 1.58
N LEU A 93 -37.27 16.93 2.73
CA LEU A 93 -36.04 17.56 3.18
C LEU A 93 -35.18 16.54 3.96
N VAL A 94 -33.87 16.55 3.72
CA VAL A 94 -32.89 15.77 4.51
C VAL A 94 -31.95 16.76 5.18
N LYS A 95 -31.75 16.60 6.49
CA LYS A 95 -30.75 17.33 7.28
C LYS A 95 -29.76 16.33 7.86
N VAL A 96 -28.47 16.64 7.77
CA VAL A 96 -27.43 15.79 8.34
C VAL A 96 -26.61 16.62 9.33
N ASP A 97 -26.73 16.29 10.60
CA ASP A 97 -25.96 16.89 11.68
C ASP A 97 -24.74 16.00 12.00
N THR A 98 -23.58 16.64 12.14
CA THR A 98 -22.36 15.94 12.49
C THR A 98 -21.89 16.30 13.90
N THR A 99 -21.39 15.32 14.63
CA THR A 99 -20.76 15.45 15.96
C THR A 99 -19.49 14.62 16.00
N SER A 100 -18.71 14.70 17.07
CA SER A 100 -17.50 13.89 17.24
C SER A 100 -17.76 12.69 18.15
N MET A 101 -17.12 11.57 17.87
CA MET A 101 -17.09 10.44 18.82
C MET A 101 -16.32 10.79 20.08
N THR A 102 -16.78 10.27 21.21
CA THR A 102 -16.04 10.31 22.48
C THR A 102 -14.87 9.34 22.46
N ARG A 103 -13.88 9.53 23.35
CA ARG A 103 -12.74 8.60 23.48
C ARG A 103 -13.19 7.15 23.72
N LYS A 104 -14.19 6.95 24.57
CA LYS A 104 -14.73 5.61 24.85
C LYS A 104 -15.31 4.94 23.62
N GLU A 105 -16.06 5.67 22.82
CA GLU A 105 -16.63 5.19 21.55
C GLU A 105 -15.59 4.87 20.49
N LEU A 106 -14.51 5.67 20.43
CA LEU A 106 -13.37 5.40 19.56
C LEU A 106 -12.62 4.12 19.98
N ASP A 107 -12.47 3.88 21.28
CA ASP A 107 -11.84 2.66 21.80
C ASP A 107 -12.71 1.42 21.58
N GLU A 108 -14.03 1.55 21.72
CA GLU A 108 -15.00 0.49 21.37
C GLU A 108 -14.99 0.21 19.87
N LEU A 109 -14.91 1.24 19.02
CA LEU A 109 -14.79 1.11 17.57
C LEU A 109 -13.49 0.39 17.18
N LYS A 110 -12.35 0.77 17.77
CA LYS A 110 -11.07 0.10 17.57
C LYS A 110 -11.14 -1.38 17.95
N SER A 111 -11.73 -1.68 19.11
CA SER A 111 -11.89 -3.06 19.57
C SER A 111 -12.80 -3.88 18.63
N LYS A 112 -13.88 -3.28 18.13
CA LYS A 112 -14.77 -3.92 17.14
C LYS A 112 -14.09 -4.13 15.78
N LEU A 113 -13.28 -3.17 15.33
CA LEU A 113 -12.50 -3.29 14.10
C LEU A 113 -11.43 -4.38 14.23
N GLN A 114 -10.78 -4.46 15.38
CA GLN A 114 -9.84 -5.55 15.70
C GLN A 114 -10.54 -6.91 15.79
N ALA A 115 -11.72 -7.00 16.42
CA ALA A 115 -12.51 -8.24 16.49
C ALA A 115 -13.10 -8.66 15.14
N LYS A 116 -13.52 -7.70 14.30
CA LYS A 116 -13.98 -7.99 12.92
C LYS A 116 -12.83 -8.34 11.98
N SER A 117 -11.63 -7.83 12.19
CA SER A 117 -10.43 -8.26 11.44
C SER A 117 -10.06 -9.72 11.74
N THR A 118 -10.53 -10.29 12.86
CA THR A 118 -10.39 -11.72 13.17
C THR A 118 -11.54 -12.59 12.69
N SER A 119 -12.72 -12.03 12.31
CA SER A 119 -13.93 -12.84 12.00
C SER A 119 -14.52 -12.65 10.59
N SER A 120 -14.06 -11.70 9.77
CA SER A 120 -14.66 -11.42 8.46
C SER A 120 -13.68 -11.03 7.35
N ILE A 121 -12.42 -11.41 7.48
CA ILE A 121 -11.54 -11.52 6.33
C ILE A 121 -11.86 -12.88 5.71
N PRO A 122 -12.22 -12.98 4.41
CA PRO A 122 -12.07 -14.24 3.72
C PRO A 122 -10.63 -14.70 4.00
N LYS A 123 -10.44 -15.92 4.48
CA LYS A 123 -9.12 -16.52 4.78
C LYS A 123 -8.31 -16.67 3.48
N THR A 124 -7.81 -15.58 2.93
CA THR A 124 -6.91 -15.52 1.77
C THR A 124 -5.78 -14.53 2.00
N GLY A 125 -5.47 -14.20 3.27
CA GLY A 125 -4.27 -13.50 3.68
C GLY A 125 -3.69 -14.17 4.92
N PRO A 126 -2.38 -14.48 4.97
CA PRO A 126 -1.79 -15.27 6.04
C PRO A 126 -1.82 -14.54 7.39
N THR A 127 -2.38 -15.22 8.39
CA THR A 127 -2.19 -14.90 9.82
C THR A 127 -0.72 -15.15 10.18
N VAL A 128 -0.13 -14.24 10.95
CA VAL A 128 1.20 -14.40 11.55
C VAL A 128 1.18 -15.66 12.44
N GLY A 129 1.74 -16.77 11.94
CA GLY A 129 1.88 -17.97 12.76
C GLY A 129 1.86 -19.26 11.95
N SER A 130 3.01 -19.68 11.54
CA SER A 130 3.50 -20.99 11.12
C SER A 130 4.06 -21.03 9.71
N GLY A 131 5.17 -21.70 9.52
CA GLY A 131 6.00 -21.72 8.31
C GLY A 131 5.35 -22.21 7.00
N ILE A 132 4.07 -22.58 7.00
CA ILE A 132 3.33 -23.06 5.83
C ILE A 132 2.62 -21.92 5.11
N GLU A 133 2.25 -20.82 5.80
CA GLU A 133 1.54 -19.68 5.20
C GLU A 133 2.46 -18.70 4.46
N ARG A 134 3.78 -18.78 4.65
CA ARG A 134 4.78 -18.04 3.85
C ARG A 134 4.87 -18.51 2.39
N LEU A 135 4.18 -19.58 2.00
CA LEU A 135 4.14 -20.12 0.63
C LEU A 135 3.24 -19.31 -0.33
N GLY A 136 2.59 -18.24 0.11
CA GLY A 136 1.76 -17.36 -0.74
C GLY A 136 2.55 -16.40 -1.64
N LYS A 137 3.76 -16.76 -2.08
CA LYS A 137 4.65 -15.88 -2.87
C LYS A 137 4.24 -15.67 -4.32
N ARG A 138 3.17 -16.28 -4.79
CA ARG A 138 2.61 -16.10 -6.15
C ARG A 138 3.67 -16.13 -7.27
N GLY A 139 4.56 -17.12 -7.28
CA GLY A 139 5.62 -17.24 -8.28
C GLY A 139 6.88 -16.41 -7.99
N VAL A 140 6.90 -15.56 -6.94
CA VAL A 140 8.08 -14.80 -6.56
C VAL A 140 8.96 -15.63 -5.62
N ARG A 141 10.23 -15.86 -6.01
CA ARG A 141 11.17 -16.71 -5.23
C ARG A 141 11.73 -15.98 -4.02
N SER A 142 12.10 -14.70 -4.17
CA SER A 142 12.66 -13.89 -3.07
C SER A 142 12.07 -12.49 -3.08
N ILE A 143 11.53 -12.05 -1.93
CA ILE A 143 10.96 -10.73 -1.72
C ILE A 143 11.84 -9.97 -0.73
N ILE A 144 12.44 -8.87 -1.20
CA ILE A 144 13.43 -8.11 -0.44
C ILE A 144 12.96 -6.68 -0.29
N ALA A 145 12.79 -6.24 0.96
CA ALA A 145 12.43 -4.87 1.26
C ALA A 145 13.67 -3.99 1.37
N ILE A 146 13.60 -2.79 0.79
CA ILE A 146 14.64 -1.77 0.92
C ILE A 146 14.10 -0.65 1.82
N ILE A 147 14.78 -0.44 2.94
CA ILE A 147 14.38 0.52 3.97
C ILE A 147 15.46 1.57 4.21
N SER A 148 15.06 2.70 4.78
CA SER A 148 15.99 3.73 5.25
C SER A 148 15.46 4.41 6.50
N GLY A 149 16.38 4.90 7.36
CA GLY A 149 16.00 5.64 8.57
C GLY A 149 15.38 7.01 8.26
N LYS A 150 15.87 7.71 7.21
CA LYS A 150 15.37 9.02 6.80
C LYS A 150 15.21 9.12 5.27
N GLY A 151 14.51 10.16 4.82
CA GLY A 151 14.40 10.52 3.41
C GLY A 151 15.72 11.11 2.86
N GLY A 152 15.89 11.03 1.54
CA GLY A 152 17.03 11.65 0.84
C GLY A 152 18.34 10.87 0.87
N VAL A 153 18.38 9.64 1.42
CA VAL A 153 19.60 8.78 1.38
C VAL A 153 19.78 8.04 0.05
N GLY A 154 18.86 8.21 -0.89
CA GLY A 154 18.93 7.54 -2.20
C GLY A 154 18.44 6.08 -2.18
N LYS A 155 17.51 5.74 -1.29
CA LYS A 155 16.91 4.41 -1.18
C LYS A 155 16.37 3.90 -2.53
N SER A 156 15.50 4.66 -3.19
CA SER A 156 14.89 4.30 -4.47
C SER A 156 15.91 4.18 -5.62
N PHE A 157 17.00 4.96 -5.57
CA PHE A 157 18.14 4.78 -6.46
C PHE A 157 18.79 3.40 -6.22
N VAL A 158 19.12 3.07 -4.95
CA VAL A 158 19.72 1.77 -4.61
C VAL A 158 18.80 0.61 -5.04
N THR A 159 17.50 0.73 -4.81
CA THR A 159 16.49 -0.24 -5.28
C THR A 159 16.58 -0.43 -6.79
N SER A 160 16.60 0.66 -7.54
CA SER A 160 16.59 0.65 -9.01
C SER A 160 17.88 0.06 -9.60
N VAL A 161 19.04 0.45 -9.07
CA VAL A 161 20.33 -0.09 -9.59
C VAL A 161 20.55 -1.55 -9.23
N LEU A 162 20.07 -2.01 -8.06
CA LEU A 162 20.12 -3.42 -7.71
C LEU A 162 19.16 -4.25 -8.59
N ALA A 163 17.95 -3.74 -8.86
CA ALA A 163 17.03 -4.37 -9.79
C ALA A 163 17.65 -4.50 -11.20
N SER A 164 18.26 -3.41 -11.68
CA SER A 164 18.91 -3.37 -12.99
C SER A 164 20.10 -4.33 -13.09
N GLU A 165 20.91 -4.40 -12.02
CA GLU A 165 22.05 -5.31 -11.99
C GLU A 165 21.64 -6.78 -11.93
N LEU A 166 20.62 -7.13 -11.13
CA LEU A 166 20.04 -8.46 -11.12
C LEU A 166 19.46 -8.83 -12.49
N ARG A 167 18.73 -7.89 -13.13
CA ARG A 167 18.19 -8.12 -14.48
C ARG A 167 19.29 -8.34 -15.52
N ARG A 168 20.37 -7.58 -15.46
CA ARG A 168 21.55 -7.72 -16.36
C ARG A 168 22.20 -9.10 -16.24
N ARG A 169 22.08 -9.74 -15.07
CA ARG A 169 22.57 -11.11 -14.82
C ARG A 169 21.57 -12.19 -15.24
N GLY A 170 20.48 -11.84 -15.92
CA GLY A 170 19.50 -12.79 -16.45
C GLY A 170 18.39 -13.18 -15.48
N TYR A 171 18.29 -12.55 -14.29
CA TYR A 171 17.20 -12.82 -13.36
C TYR A 171 15.92 -12.10 -13.79
N GLU A 172 14.77 -12.74 -13.59
CA GLU A 172 13.47 -12.07 -13.69
C GLU A 172 13.23 -11.25 -12.43
N VAL A 173 13.06 -9.94 -12.59
CA VAL A 173 13.00 -8.98 -11.49
C VAL A 173 11.74 -8.13 -11.55
N GLY A 174 11.13 -7.93 -10.40
CA GLY A 174 10.07 -6.96 -10.18
C GLY A 174 10.47 -5.89 -9.16
N VAL A 175 9.87 -4.71 -9.26
CA VAL A 175 10.00 -3.64 -8.28
C VAL A 175 8.61 -3.14 -7.91
N LEU A 176 8.31 -3.21 -6.61
CA LEU A 176 7.11 -2.63 -6.02
C LEU A 176 7.50 -1.33 -5.31
N ASP A 177 6.98 -0.21 -5.80
CA ASP A 177 7.11 1.10 -5.16
C ASP A 177 6.01 1.25 -4.09
N ALA A 178 6.39 1.06 -2.84
CA ALA A 178 5.50 1.19 -1.69
C ALA A 178 5.61 2.58 -1.01
N ASP A 179 6.44 3.49 -1.54
CA ASP A 179 6.46 4.90 -1.11
C ASP A 179 5.34 5.67 -1.83
N LEU A 180 4.12 5.52 -1.34
CA LEU A 180 2.94 6.15 -1.95
C LEU A 180 2.94 7.67 -1.84
N THR A 181 3.75 8.25 -0.97
CA THR A 181 3.82 9.69 -0.73
C THR A 181 4.84 10.39 -1.63
N GLY A 182 5.88 9.70 -2.02
CA GLY A 182 6.94 10.19 -2.90
C GLY A 182 7.41 9.15 -3.91
N PRO A 183 6.46 8.56 -4.68
CA PRO A 183 6.79 7.46 -5.58
C PRO A 183 7.74 7.93 -6.69
N SER A 184 8.89 7.29 -6.79
CA SER A 184 9.96 7.70 -7.72
C SER A 184 10.45 6.57 -8.63
N ILE A 185 10.19 5.32 -8.30
CA ILE A 185 10.71 4.15 -9.01
C ILE A 185 10.33 4.13 -10.49
N ALA A 186 9.06 4.44 -10.80
CA ALA A 186 8.59 4.43 -12.18
C ALA A 186 9.37 5.43 -13.06
N LYS A 187 9.63 6.65 -12.53
CA LYS A 187 10.42 7.67 -13.24
C LYS A 187 11.88 7.24 -13.40
N VAL A 188 12.51 6.81 -12.32
CA VAL A 188 13.93 6.44 -12.27
C VAL A 188 14.24 5.28 -13.23
N LEU A 189 13.36 4.26 -13.29
CA LEU A 189 13.49 3.11 -14.19
C LEU A 189 12.93 3.35 -15.60
N GLY A 190 12.36 4.54 -15.89
CA GLY A 190 11.77 4.84 -17.18
C GLY A 190 10.55 3.97 -17.50
N ALA A 191 9.88 3.44 -16.49
CA ALA A 191 8.65 2.68 -16.67
C ALA A 191 7.53 3.63 -17.08
N SER A 192 6.95 3.43 -18.26
CA SER A 192 5.92 4.28 -18.85
C SER A 192 4.73 3.45 -19.31
N GLY A 193 3.55 4.08 -19.35
CA GLY A 193 2.29 3.42 -19.65
C GLY A 193 1.49 3.11 -18.38
N LYS A 194 0.32 2.51 -18.55
CA LYS A 194 -0.58 2.14 -17.44
C LYS A 194 -0.61 0.62 -17.25
N PRO A 195 -0.64 0.14 -16.00
CA PRO A 195 -0.97 -1.25 -15.73
C PRO A 195 -2.39 -1.53 -16.28
N TYR A 196 -2.63 -2.74 -16.73
CA TYR A 196 -3.93 -3.12 -17.28
C TYR A 196 -4.44 -4.40 -16.64
N LYS A 197 -5.75 -4.63 -16.77
CA LYS A 197 -6.39 -5.83 -16.23
C LYS A 197 -6.21 -7.00 -17.18
N GLY A 198 -5.53 -8.03 -16.75
CA GLY A 198 -5.34 -9.28 -17.48
C GLY A 198 -6.62 -10.11 -17.59
N ALA A 199 -6.58 -11.15 -18.43
CA ALA A 199 -7.72 -12.03 -18.70
C ALA A 199 -8.24 -12.76 -17.43
N ASN A 200 -7.38 -13.03 -16.46
CA ASN A 200 -7.69 -13.64 -15.17
C ASN A 200 -8.20 -12.64 -14.12
N GLY A 201 -8.33 -11.36 -14.49
CA GLY A 201 -8.77 -10.28 -13.61
C GLY A 201 -7.66 -9.66 -12.74
N SER A 202 -6.45 -10.19 -12.75
CA SER A 202 -5.28 -9.62 -12.07
C SER A 202 -4.73 -8.39 -12.82
N ILE A 203 -3.96 -7.57 -12.14
CA ILE A 203 -3.30 -6.39 -12.69
C ILE A 203 -1.96 -6.82 -13.31
N VAL A 204 -1.76 -6.54 -14.60
CA VAL A 204 -0.49 -6.76 -15.27
C VAL A 204 0.41 -5.54 -15.05
N PRO A 205 1.60 -5.70 -14.43
CA PRO A 205 2.51 -4.60 -14.16
C PRO A 205 3.15 -4.06 -15.43
N VAL A 206 3.60 -2.80 -15.37
CA VAL A 206 4.36 -2.19 -16.46
C VAL A 206 5.76 -2.80 -16.53
N LYS A 207 6.29 -2.98 -17.73
CA LYS A 207 7.67 -3.44 -17.93
C LYS A 207 8.56 -2.28 -18.37
N THR A 208 9.76 -2.23 -17.83
CA THR A 208 10.81 -1.32 -18.31
C THR A 208 11.40 -1.82 -19.62
N ARG A 209 12.32 -1.04 -20.18
CA ARG A 209 13.04 -1.38 -21.42
C ARG A 209 13.77 -2.72 -21.36
N THR A 210 14.38 -3.06 -20.19
CA THR A 210 15.08 -4.34 -20.00
C THR A 210 14.17 -5.47 -19.51
N GLY A 211 12.90 -5.17 -19.25
CA GLY A 211 11.90 -6.16 -18.85
C GLY A 211 11.68 -6.27 -17.34
N ILE A 212 12.20 -5.33 -16.52
CA ILE A 212 11.88 -5.27 -15.10
C ILE A 212 10.39 -4.94 -14.96
N LYS A 213 9.65 -5.73 -14.18
CA LYS A 213 8.23 -5.48 -13.89
C LYS A 213 8.12 -4.42 -12.80
N VAL A 214 7.38 -3.34 -13.05
CA VAL A 214 7.25 -2.22 -12.11
C VAL A 214 5.79 -2.00 -11.77
N MET A 215 5.53 -1.86 -10.48
CA MET A 215 4.25 -1.40 -9.97
C MET A 215 4.46 -0.24 -9.00
N SER A 216 3.87 0.90 -9.32
CA SER A 216 3.90 2.13 -8.54
C SER A 216 2.56 2.82 -8.66
N ILE A 217 2.16 3.55 -7.63
CA ILE A 217 0.91 4.30 -7.64
C ILE A 217 0.88 5.34 -8.76
N ASN A 218 2.02 5.95 -9.09
CA ASN A 218 2.13 6.93 -10.18
C ASN A 218 1.76 6.37 -11.56
N LEU A 219 1.86 5.05 -11.75
CA LEU A 219 1.44 4.40 -13.00
C LEU A 219 -0.07 4.19 -13.07
N VAL A 220 -0.76 4.25 -11.93
CA VAL A 220 -2.22 4.05 -11.82
C VAL A 220 -2.98 5.37 -11.87
N LEU A 221 -2.38 6.43 -11.35
CA LEU A 221 -2.99 7.77 -11.34
C LEU A 221 -3.15 8.33 -12.76
N ASP A 222 -4.23 9.08 -12.98
CA ASP A 222 -4.44 9.79 -14.26
C ASP A 222 -3.50 10.98 -14.40
N ASP A 223 -3.21 11.66 -13.30
CA ASP A 223 -2.23 12.73 -13.22
C ASP A 223 -1.20 12.40 -12.11
N PRO A 224 0.02 12.02 -12.47
CA PRO A 224 1.09 11.72 -11.51
C PRO A 224 1.52 12.90 -10.64
N SER A 225 1.15 14.15 -11.01
CA SER A 225 1.46 15.35 -10.25
C SER A 225 0.46 15.60 -9.09
N MET A 226 -0.68 14.92 -9.11
CA MET A 226 -1.68 15.05 -8.05
C MET A 226 -1.20 14.42 -6.75
N PRO A 227 -1.24 15.17 -5.63
CA PRO A 227 -0.82 14.63 -4.35
C PRO A 227 -1.79 13.52 -3.89
N VAL A 228 -1.21 12.40 -3.49
CA VAL A 228 -1.95 11.30 -2.86
C VAL A 228 -2.11 11.62 -1.37
N ILE A 229 -3.31 12.06 -0.99
CA ILE A 229 -3.65 12.40 0.40
C ILE A 229 -4.46 11.23 0.99
N TRP A 230 -3.77 10.14 1.31
CA TRP A 230 -4.39 8.96 1.92
C TRP A 230 -3.97 8.82 3.38
N ARG A 231 -4.90 8.30 4.20
CA ARG A 231 -4.65 7.97 5.59
C ARG A 231 -4.30 6.49 5.74
N GLY A 232 -3.70 6.13 6.88
CA GLY A 232 -3.17 4.80 7.18
C GLY A 232 -3.99 3.62 6.65
N PRO A 233 -5.31 3.49 6.92
CA PRO A 233 -6.09 2.34 6.44
C PRO A 233 -6.14 2.20 4.91
N ILE A 234 -6.22 3.33 4.17
CA ILE A 234 -6.21 3.34 2.70
C ILE A 234 -4.81 2.97 2.19
N VAL A 235 -3.76 3.57 2.76
CA VAL A 235 -2.36 3.24 2.44
C VAL A 235 -2.13 1.74 2.60
N ASN A 236 -2.58 1.16 3.70
CA ASN A 236 -2.45 -0.26 3.99
C ASN A 236 -3.19 -1.14 2.96
N SER A 237 -4.41 -0.75 2.58
CA SER A 237 -5.19 -1.46 1.57
C SER A 237 -4.51 -1.41 0.19
N VAL A 238 -4.03 -0.23 -0.21
CA VAL A 238 -3.37 -0.04 -1.50
C VAL A 238 -2.06 -0.83 -1.58
N ILE A 239 -1.20 -0.80 -0.55
CA ILE A 239 0.03 -1.60 -0.54
C ILE A 239 -0.27 -3.09 -0.71
N ARG A 240 -1.31 -3.59 -0.01
CA ARG A 240 -1.74 -4.98 -0.19
C ARG A 240 -2.20 -5.26 -1.61
N GLN A 241 -3.02 -4.40 -2.20
CA GLN A 241 -3.50 -4.54 -3.57
C GLN A 241 -2.36 -4.51 -4.59
N LEU A 242 -1.39 -3.60 -4.43
CA LEU A 242 -0.21 -3.51 -5.30
C LEU A 242 0.67 -4.76 -5.26
N TYR A 243 0.55 -5.60 -4.25
CA TYR A 243 1.23 -6.89 -4.20
C TYR A 243 0.31 -8.05 -4.58
N TRP A 244 -0.88 -8.17 -3.93
CA TRP A 244 -1.73 -9.36 -4.05
C TRP A 244 -2.57 -9.41 -5.32
N ASP A 245 -2.97 -8.25 -5.89
CA ASP A 245 -3.81 -8.19 -7.09
C ASP A 245 -3.00 -8.10 -8.38
N VAL A 246 -1.67 -7.96 -8.27
CA VAL A 246 -0.74 -7.87 -9.40
C VAL A 246 -0.27 -9.27 -9.82
N ASP A 247 -0.27 -9.50 -11.13
CA ASP A 247 0.32 -10.70 -11.75
C ASP A 247 1.83 -10.50 -11.93
N TRP A 248 2.56 -10.83 -10.89
CA TRP A 248 4.02 -10.79 -10.92
C TRP A 248 4.60 -11.89 -11.81
N GLY A 249 3.85 -12.99 -12.06
CA GLY A 249 4.36 -14.18 -12.75
C GLY A 249 5.57 -14.78 -12.03
N ASP A 250 6.40 -15.52 -12.77
CA ASP A 250 7.59 -16.14 -12.19
C ASP A 250 8.72 -15.11 -12.09
N LEU A 251 8.98 -14.63 -10.87
CA LEU A 251 10.09 -13.74 -10.54
C LEU A 251 11.14 -14.44 -9.69
N HIS A 252 12.41 -14.17 -9.96
CA HIS A 252 13.51 -14.52 -9.07
C HIS A 252 13.55 -13.58 -7.87
N TYR A 253 13.35 -12.27 -8.13
CA TYR A 253 13.41 -11.24 -7.10
C TYR A 253 12.29 -10.23 -7.27
N LEU A 254 11.64 -9.89 -6.17
CA LEU A 254 10.79 -8.70 -6.04
C LEU A 254 11.42 -7.77 -5.02
N LEU A 255 11.89 -6.62 -5.48
CA LEU A 255 12.40 -5.56 -4.61
C LEU A 255 11.25 -4.63 -4.22
N VAL A 256 11.12 -4.34 -2.93
CA VAL A 256 10.04 -3.49 -2.40
C VAL A 256 10.66 -2.22 -1.84
N ASP A 257 10.44 -1.10 -2.52
CA ASP A 257 10.92 0.22 -2.11
C ASP A 257 9.96 0.84 -1.10
N LEU A 258 10.36 0.98 0.17
CA LEU A 258 9.50 1.48 1.24
C LEU A 258 9.66 3.00 1.43
N PRO A 259 8.64 3.71 1.98
CA PRO A 259 8.86 5.06 2.46
C PRO A 259 9.90 5.11 3.58
N PRO A 260 10.57 6.26 3.77
CA PRO A 260 11.56 6.40 4.83
C PRO A 260 10.93 6.37 6.23
N GLY A 261 11.70 5.95 7.22
CA GLY A 261 11.30 5.95 8.63
C GLY A 261 10.51 4.71 9.04
N THR A 262 9.68 4.88 10.09
CA THR A 262 8.96 3.79 10.77
C THR A 262 7.44 4.06 10.83
N SER A 263 6.88 4.64 9.76
CA SER A 263 5.45 4.95 9.62
C SER A 263 4.60 3.70 9.35
N ASP A 264 3.29 3.90 9.13
CA ASP A 264 2.34 2.80 8.90
C ASP A 264 2.63 1.97 7.64
N ALA A 265 3.13 2.61 6.58
CA ALA A 265 3.39 1.91 5.32
C ALA A 265 4.50 0.84 5.42
N PRO A 266 5.70 1.11 5.99
CA PRO A 266 6.67 0.05 6.31
C PRO A 266 6.09 -1.06 7.16
N LEU A 267 5.34 -0.74 8.22
CA LEU A 267 4.72 -1.75 9.09
C LEU A 267 3.75 -2.64 8.31
N THR A 268 2.96 -2.07 7.41
CA THR A 268 2.04 -2.84 6.56
C THR A 268 2.78 -3.80 5.64
N VAL A 269 3.88 -3.36 5.02
CA VAL A 269 4.71 -4.24 4.18
C VAL A 269 5.24 -5.40 5.00
N PHE A 270 5.82 -5.15 6.18
CA PHE A 270 6.33 -6.19 7.08
C PHE A 270 5.24 -7.18 7.52
N GLN A 271 4.02 -6.71 7.75
CA GLN A 271 2.91 -7.55 8.21
C GLN A 271 2.19 -8.31 7.08
N SER A 272 2.23 -7.77 5.87
CA SER A 272 1.38 -8.24 4.77
C SER A 272 2.13 -8.98 3.67
N LEU A 273 3.44 -8.74 3.51
CA LEU A 273 4.25 -9.37 2.50
C LEU A 273 5.17 -10.45 3.13
N PRO A 274 5.34 -11.59 2.47
CA PRO A 274 6.23 -12.66 2.95
C PRO A 274 7.69 -12.32 2.61
N LEU A 275 8.27 -11.37 3.36
CA LEU A 275 9.64 -10.90 3.13
C LEU A 275 10.68 -11.97 3.44
N ASP A 276 11.64 -12.17 2.54
CA ASP A 276 12.81 -13.03 2.73
C ASP A 276 14.01 -12.24 3.22
N GLY A 277 13.98 -10.93 3.11
CA GLY A 277 15.08 -10.11 3.58
C GLY A 277 14.83 -8.62 3.52
N VAL A 278 15.70 -7.90 4.21
CA VAL A 278 15.69 -6.45 4.29
C VAL A 278 17.08 -5.91 4.01
N ILE A 279 17.20 -4.92 3.12
CA ILE A 279 18.40 -4.11 2.95
C ILE A 279 18.17 -2.76 3.60
N VAL A 280 19.12 -2.32 4.41
CA VAL A 280 19.10 -1.01 5.05
C VAL A 280 19.98 -0.06 4.26
N VAL A 281 19.43 1.06 3.81
CA VAL A 281 20.18 2.11 3.09
C VAL A 281 20.41 3.29 4.02
N SER A 282 21.66 3.73 4.13
CA SER A 282 22.09 4.90 4.89
C SER A 282 22.97 5.81 4.05
N SER A 283 23.36 6.97 4.57
CA SER A 283 24.36 7.86 4.00
C SER A 283 25.32 8.35 5.11
N PRO A 284 26.53 8.85 4.78
CA PRO A 284 27.47 9.37 5.79
C PRO A 284 26.91 10.52 6.64
N GLN A 285 25.91 11.24 6.11
CA GLN A 285 25.18 12.31 6.79
C GLN A 285 24.20 11.80 7.83
N ASP A 286 23.91 10.51 7.87
CA ASP A 286 23.06 9.90 8.89
C ASP A 286 23.79 9.95 10.23
N LEU A 287 23.89 11.17 10.78
CA LEU A 287 24.38 11.46 12.13
C LEU A 287 23.61 10.70 13.21
N ALA A 288 22.50 10.12 12.85
CA ALA A 288 21.71 9.37 13.76
C ALA A 288 21.85 7.88 13.47
N SER A 289 22.90 7.25 13.92
CA SER A 289 22.90 5.82 14.25
C SER A 289 21.56 5.42 14.91
N MET A 290 20.94 6.34 15.64
CA MET A 290 19.64 6.19 16.25
C MET A 290 18.49 6.01 15.23
N ILE A 291 18.47 6.73 14.08
CA ILE A 291 17.36 6.63 13.12
C ILE A 291 17.50 5.34 12.31
N VAL A 292 18.70 4.99 11.88
CA VAL A 292 19.00 3.70 11.25
C VAL A 292 18.70 2.56 12.22
N SER A 293 19.10 2.71 13.49
CA SER A 293 18.80 1.72 14.54
C SER A 293 17.30 1.52 14.75
N LYS A 294 16.47 2.57 14.65
CA LYS A 294 15.00 2.44 14.71
C LYS A 294 14.46 1.58 13.54
N ALA A 295 14.93 1.81 12.32
CA ALA A 295 14.53 1.03 11.16
C ALA A 295 14.97 -0.44 11.29
N VAL A 296 16.20 -0.68 11.73
CA VAL A 296 16.76 -2.02 12.03
C VAL A 296 15.94 -2.72 13.14
N ASN A 297 15.66 -2.01 14.23
CA ASN A 297 14.88 -2.57 15.35
C ASN A 297 13.43 -2.87 14.96
N MET A 298 12.85 -2.07 14.06
CA MET A 298 11.54 -2.37 13.48
C MET A 298 11.59 -3.68 12.69
N ALA A 299 12.56 -3.84 11.78
CA ALA A 299 12.72 -5.07 11.00
C ALA A 299 12.93 -6.30 11.93
N LYS A 300 13.79 -6.17 12.97
CA LYS A 300 14.01 -7.22 13.97
C LYS A 300 12.74 -7.57 14.74
N LYS A 301 11.93 -6.58 15.16
CA LYS A 301 10.66 -6.81 15.87
C LYS A 301 9.60 -7.49 15.00
N MET A 302 9.74 -7.36 13.69
CA MET A 302 8.84 -7.98 12.71
C MET A 302 9.41 -9.32 12.20
N ASP A 303 10.45 -9.86 12.86
CA ASP A 303 11.14 -11.10 12.49
C ASP A 303 11.60 -11.15 11.04
N ALA A 304 11.88 -9.98 10.43
CA ALA A 304 12.36 -9.87 9.06
C ALA A 304 13.88 -9.98 9.03
N PRO A 305 14.46 -10.94 8.28
CA PRO A 305 15.90 -11.13 8.19
C PRO A 305 16.58 -9.91 7.56
N ILE A 306 17.63 -9.36 8.20
CA ILE A 306 18.36 -8.23 7.65
C ILE A 306 19.57 -8.75 6.87
N LEU A 307 19.56 -8.57 5.54
CA LEU A 307 20.59 -9.04 4.64
C LEU A 307 21.85 -8.19 4.73
N GLY A 308 21.71 -6.91 5.06
CA GLY A 308 22.83 -6.02 5.33
C GLY A 308 22.53 -4.54 5.17
N LEU A 309 23.60 -3.74 5.31
CA LEU A 309 23.57 -2.29 5.21
C LEU A 309 24.38 -1.83 3.99
N VAL A 310 23.80 -0.91 3.22
CA VAL A 310 24.45 -0.19 2.12
C VAL A 310 24.62 1.27 2.52
N GLU A 311 25.81 1.81 2.44
CA GLU A 311 26.05 3.25 2.57
C GLU A 311 26.08 3.88 1.19
N ASN A 312 25.09 4.70 0.86
CA ASN A 312 25.03 5.46 -0.39
C ASN A 312 25.64 6.87 -0.19
N MET A 313 26.07 7.52 -1.27
CA MET A 313 26.72 8.83 -1.26
C MET A 313 27.96 8.87 -0.34
N SER A 314 28.68 7.76 -0.24
CA SER A 314 29.75 7.56 0.72
C SER A 314 30.94 8.48 0.45
N TYR A 315 31.29 8.69 -0.81
CA TYR A 315 32.39 9.55 -1.26
C TYR A 315 32.13 10.00 -2.70
N LEU A 316 32.79 11.09 -3.12
CA LEU A 316 32.87 11.49 -4.52
C LEU A 316 34.20 11.01 -5.11
N LYS A 317 34.17 10.45 -6.31
CA LYS A 317 35.41 10.24 -7.08
C LYS A 317 35.67 11.47 -7.93
N CYS A 318 36.79 12.14 -7.70
CA CYS A 318 37.15 13.34 -8.44
C CYS A 318 37.19 13.03 -9.95
N PRO A 319 36.45 13.74 -10.80
CA PRO A 319 36.42 13.47 -12.24
C PRO A 319 37.77 13.78 -12.92
N SER A 320 38.64 14.65 -12.33
CA SER A 320 39.91 15.06 -12.91
C SER A 320 41.06 14.12 -12.54
N CYS A 321 41.17 13.68 -11.28
CA CYS A 321 42.31 12.88 -10.81
C CYS A 321 41.91 11.49 -10.29
N GLY A 322 40.62 11.21 -10.13
CA GLY A 322 40.13 9.93 -9.62
C GLY A 322 40.25 9.74 -8.10
N GLU A 323 40.80 10.73 -7.37
CA GLU A 323 40.96 10.67 -5.92
C GLU A 323 39.61 10.67 -5.21
N ARG A 324 39.54 10.00 -4.06
CA ARG A 324 38.32 10.00 -3.22
C ARG A 324 38.24 11.30 -2.42
N VAL A 325 37.10 11.96 -2.54
CA VAL A 325 36.75 13.13 -1.75
C VAL A 325 35.61 12.82 -0.83
N ASN A 326 35.82 12.88 0.48
CA ASN A 326 34.83 12.61 1.49
C ASN A 326 33.99 13.86 1.78
N LEU A 327 33.00 14.16 0.91
CA LEU A 327 32.15 15.35 0.99
C LEU A 327 31.40 15.49 2.33
N PHE A 328 31.04 14.37 2.92
CA PHE A 328 30.27 14.32 4.15
C PHE A 328 31.05 13.73 5.34
N GLY A 329 32.38 13.79 5.28
CA GLY A 329 33.28 13.15 6.21
C GLY A 329 33.61 11.71 5.84
N GLU A 330 34.34 11.02 6.72
CA GLU A 330 34.67 9.59 6.50
C GLU A 330 33.44 8.70 6.50
N SER A 331 33.50 7.64 5.68
CA SER A 331 32.51 6.58 5.67
C SER A 331 32.34 5.99 7.06
N LYS A 332 31.10 5.90 7.52
CA LYS A 332 30.72 5.33 8.82
C LYS A 332 29.91 4.03 8.66
N GLY A 333 29.59 3.63 7.44
CA GLY A 333 28.69 2.52 7.15
C GLY A 333 29.17 1.22 7.74
N GLU A 334 30.45 0.89 7.60
CA GLU A 334 31.02 -0.35 8.15
C GLU A 334 31.00 -0.38 9.69
N LYS A 335 31.37 0.75 10.32
CA LYS A 335 31.32 0.88 11.80
C LYS A 335 29.87 0.79 12.31
N LEU A 336 28.94 1.42 11.60
CA LEU A 336 27.52 1.37 11.92
C LEU A 336 26.95 -0.05 11.76
N ALA A 337 27.25 -0.73 10.66
CA ALA A 337 26.83 -2.10 10.42
C ALA A 337 27.37 -3.02 11.54
N SER A 338 28.66 -2.92 11.88
CA SER A 338 29.28 -3.68 12.96
C SER A 338 28.60 -3.43 14.33
N SER A 339 28.30 -2.17 14.65
CA SER A 339 27.64 -1.81 15.92
C SER A 339 26.22 -2.35 16.05
N LEU A 340 25.54 -2.58 14.91
CA LEU A 340 24.19 -3.13 14.82
C LEU A 340 24.17 -4.66 14.64
N GLY A 341 25.35 -5.28 14.53
CA GLY A 341 25.52 -6.71 14.24
C GLY A 341 25.01 -7.07 12.83
N LEU A 342 25.19 -6.19 11.86
CA LEU A 342 24.74 -6.38 10.48
C LEU A 342 25.92 -6.54 9.53
N PRO A 343 25.75 -7.29 8.43
CA PRO A 343 26.70 -7.28 7.32
C PRO A 343 26.77 -5.91 6.66
N PHE A 344 27.97 -5.43 6.33
CA PHE A 344 28.15 -4.28 5.46
C PHE A 344 28.28 -4.75 4.02
N LEU A 345 27.33 -4.33 3.15
CA LEU A 345 27.28 -4.78 1.75
C LEU A 345 28.16 -3.93 0.84
N GLY A 346 28.37 -2.66 1.17
CA GLY A 346 29.26 -1.79 0.42
C GLY A 346 28.94 -0.30 0.53
N ALA A 347 29.88 0.50 0.02
CA ALA A 347 29.80 1.97 -0.03
C ALA A 347 29.68 2.44 -1.49
N ILE A 348 28.53 3.00 -1.85
CA ILE A 348 28.25 3.52 -3.20
C ILE A 348 28.73 4.99 -3.25
N PRO A 349 29.51 5.39 -4.26
CA PRO A 349 29.94 6.76 -4.43
C PRO A 349 28.78 7.68 -4.82
N LEU A 350 28.93 8.96 -4.51
CA LEU A 350 28.13 10.01 -5.14
C LEU A 350 28.64 10.18 -6.58
N ASP A 351 27.79 9.96 -7.55
CA ASP A 351 28.09 10.10 -8.98
C ASP A 351 27.06 11.06 -9.61
N PRO A 352 27.51 12.19 -10.19
CA PRO A 352 26.61 13.14 -10.85
C PRO A 352 25.80 12.52 -12.00
N ASN A 353 26.32 11.49 -12.68
CA ASN A 353 25.62 10.80 -13.76
C ASN A 353 24.34 10.11 -13.29
N ILE A 354 24.27 9.73 -12.00
CA ILE A 354 23.08 9.11 -11.41
C ILE A 354 21.86 10.03 -11.52
N ALA A 355 22.05 11.32 -11.21
CA ALA A 355 20.95 12.30 -11.28
C ALA A 355 20.43 12.43 -12.72
N LEU A 356 21.36 12.58 -13.68
CA LEU A 356 21.00 12.69 -15.10
C LEU A 356 20.25 11.44 -15.58
N LEU A 357 20.81 10.26 -15.35
CA LEU A 357 20.18 9.01 -15.79
C LEU A 357 18.82 8.75 -15.10
N SER A 358 18.69 9.16 -13.82
CA SER A 358 17.42 9.04 -13.09
C SER A 358 16.36 9.98 -13.65
N ASP A 359 16.72 11.21 -13.99
CA ASP A 359 15.80 12.19 -14.57
C ASP A 359 15.34 11.81 -15.98
N GLU A 360 16.23 11.17 -16.76
CA GLU A 360 15.94 10.64 -18.09
C GLU A 360 15.24 9.26 -18.07
N GLY A 361 15.07 8.63 -16.89
CA GLY A 361 14.51 7.26 -16.80
C GLY A 361 15.42 6.19 -17.39
N LYS A 362 16.74 6.40 -17.36
CA LYS A 362 17.75 5.52 -17.96
C LYS A 362 18.69 4.89 -16.94
N ILE A 363 18.30 4.82 -15.68
CA ILE A 363 19.15 4.26 -14.62
C ILE A 363 19.56 2.80 -14.86
N GLU A 364 18.84 2.08 -15.70
CA GLU A 364 19.20 0.73 -16.12
C GLU A 364 20.54 0.67 -16.88
N ASP A 365 21.02 1.79 -17.42
CA ASP A 365 22.31 1.89 -18.09
C ASP A 365 23.48 2.11 -17.10
N TYR A 366 23.16 2.44 -15.84
CA TYR A 366 24.16 2.65 -14.81
C TYR A 366 24.65 1.33 -14.23
N SER A 367 25.95 1.10 -14.26
CA SER A 367 26.59 -0.05 -13.61
C SER A 367 27.97 0.34 -13.12
N THR A 368 28.34 -0.19 -11.96
CA THR A 368 29.67 -0.06 -11.38
C THR A 368 30.09 -1.35 -10.70
N PRO A 369 31.40 -1.62 -10.57
CA PRO A 369 31.87 -2.83 -9.87
C PRO A 369 31.34 -2.95 -8.44
N ILE A 370 31.10 -1.81 -7.75
CA ILE A 370 30.56 -1.85 -6.39
C ILE A 370 29.11 -2.29 -6.36
N ILE A 371 28.27 -1.83 -7.31
CA ILE A 371 26.87 -2.29 -7.42
C ILE A 371 26.83 -3.76 -7.79
N ALA A 372 27.70 -4.20 -8.70
CA ALA A 372 27.84 -5.61 -9.05
C ALA A 372 28.19 -6.46 -7.83
N SER A 373 29.14 -6.02 -7.01
CA SER A 373 29.53 -6.70 -5.76
C SER A 373 28.39 -6.74 -4.74
N ILE A 374 27.65 -5.63 -4.55
CA ILE A 374 26.50 -5.60 -3.65
C ILE A 374 25.41 -6.55 -4.13
N ALA A 375 25.15 -6.63 -5.43
CA ALA A 375 24.18 -7.57 -6.00
C ALA A 375 24.60 -9.03 -5.82
N ASP A 376 25.89 -9.36 -5.88
CA ASP A 376 26.40 -10.71 -5.58
C ASP A 376 26.21 -11.09 -4.12
N GLU A 377 26.55 -10.18 -3.21
CA GLU A 377 26.31 -10.38 -1.78
C GLU A 377 24.82 -10.55 -1.48
N LEU A 378 23.99 -9.71 -2.07
CA LEU A 378 22.54 -9.80 -1.94
C LEU A 378 22.04 -11.19 -2.39
N ARG A 379 22.44 -11.62 -3.58
CA ARG A 379 22.06 -12.91 -4.16
C ARG A 379 22.47 -14.06 -3.23
N THR A 380 23.72 -14.06 -2.77
CA THR A 380 24.24 -15.11 -1.89
C THR A 380 23.49 -15.18 -0.56
N ARG A 381 23.19 -14.02 0.03
CA ARG A 381 22.48 -13.95 1.32
C ARG A 381 21.00 -14.29 1.19
N ALA A 382 20.35 -13.82 0.13
CA ALA A 382 18.95 -14.15 -0.15
C ALA A 382 18.79 -15.66 -0.41
N ALA A 383 19.70 -16.30 -1.15
CA ALA A 383 19.67 -17.73 -1.37
C ALA A 383 19.80 -18.52 -0.06
N LYS A 384 20.76 -18.19 0.79
CA LYS A 384 20.94 -18.80 2.11
C LYS A 384 19.71 -18.64 2.99
N GLN A 385 19.09 -17.45 2.96
CA GLN A 385 17.91 -17.17 3.77
C GLN A 385 16.69 -17.98 3.29
N VAL A 386 16.47 -18.08 1.98
CA VAL A 386 15.42 -18.92 1.40
C VAL A 386 15.64 -20.39 1.76
N GLU A 387 16.88 -20.88 1.65
CA GLU A 387 17.24 -22.25 2.04
C GLU A 387 16.94 -22.52 3.52
N GLN A 388 17.32 -21.62 4.43
CA GLN A 388 17.02 -21.74 5.86
C GLN A 388 15.52 -21.76 6.15
N LEU A 389 14.73 -20.94 5.45
CA LEU A 389 13.27 -20.88 5.61
C LEU A 389 12.55 -22.10 5.03
N THR A 390 13.19 -22.82 4.09
CA THR A 390 12.62 -23.99 3.40
C THR A 390 13.22 -25.31 3.86
N GLN A 391 14.12 -25.31 4.85
CA GLN A 391 14.68 -26.55 5.42
C GLN A 391 13.56 -27.48 5.90
N GLY A 392 13.46 -28.66 5.29
CA GLY A 392 12.44 -29.68 5.59
C GLY A 392 11.21 -29.69 4.67
N LEU A 393 11.14 -28.80 3.69
CA LEU A 393 10.13 -28.84 2.62
C LEU A 393 10.74 -29.41 1.32
N PRO A 394 9.98 -30.15 0.49
CA PRO A 394 10.47 -30.60 -0.82
C PRO A 394 10.67 -29.35 -1.71
N ILE A 395 11.93 -28.98 -1.97
CA ILE A 395 12.29 -27.78 -2.73
C ILE A 395 12.26 -28.12 -4.21
N ALA A 396 11.31 -27.54 -4.95
CA ALA A 396 11.25 -27.63 -6.42
C ALA A 396 11.90 -26.43 -7.14
N TRP A 397 12.64 -25.53 -6.44
CA TRP A 397 13.03 -24.23 -7.01
C TRP A 397 14.49 -23.88 -6.71
N SER A 398 15.34 -23.79 -7.73
CA SER A 398 16.68 -23.17 -7.64
C SER A 398 16.57 -21.66 -7.94
N ILE A 399 17.43 -20.85 -7.30
CA ILE A 399 17.56 -19.39 -7.59
C ILE A 399 18.58 -19.18 -8.75
N GLU A 400 18.74 -20.13 -9.64
CA GLU A 400 19.62 -19.98 -10.79
C GLU A 400 18.90 -19.29 -11.95
N PRO A 401 19.60 -18.43 -12.73
CA PRO A 401 19.02 -17.84 -13.94
C PRO A 401 18.65 -18.95 -14.93
N ALA A 402 17.63 -18.75 -15.70
CA ALA A 402 17.34 -19.59 -16.86
C ALA A 402 18.52 -19.48 -17.82
N GLN A 403 19.05 -20.63 -18.25
CA GLN A 403 20.16 -20.70 -19.24
C GLN A 403 19.75 -20.10 -20.58
#